data_125fbcdc3dccb38fa2426003aa188308
#
_entry.id   125fbcdc3dccb38fa2426003aa188308
#
_cell.length_a   1.000
_cell.length_b   1.000
_cell.length_c   1.000
_cell.angle_alpha   90.00
_cell.angle_beta   90.00
_cell.angle_gamma   90.00
#
_symmetry.space_group_name_H-M   'P 1'
#
loop_
_entity.id
_entity.type
_entity.pdbx_description
1 polymer ?
#
loop_
_entity_poly.entity_id
_entity_poly.type
_entity_poly.pdbx_seq_one_letter_code
_entity_poly.pdbx_strand_id
1 'polypeptide(L)'
;ASAVLKWLGLGAMHSMELGNVFGDPHSSRASFLTNWGSRAEMEELTATMQQHWSAFIHGGRPKMSWPRYGLKQRATMIFDAEAYIENAPHELKRQAWEGYHMLEWGSGRPELVKSLGFQPYGWE
;
A
#
# COMPACT_ATOMS: atom_id res chain seq x y z
N ALA A 1 -9.47 3.60 -7.32
CA ALA A 1 -9.32 5.06 -7.13
C ALA A 1 -10.41 5.81 -7.90
N SER A 2 -10.94 6.92 -7.34
CA SER A 2 -11.97 7.72 -8.01
C SER A 2 -11.48 8.25 -9.37
N ALA A 3 -12.42 8.52 -10.28
CA ALA A 3 -12.12 9.10 -11.58
C ALA A 3 -11.33 10.42 -11.46
N VAL A 4 -11.63 11.22 -10.44
CA VAL A 4 -10.94 12.49 -10.15
C VAL A 4 -9.47 12.26 -9.79
N LEU A 5 -9.18 11.30 -8.92
CA LEU A 5 -7.79 11.00 -8.53
C LEU A 5 -6.98 10.40 -9.67
N LYS A 6 -7.61 9.55 -10.50
CA LYS A 6 -6.99 9.03 -11.73
C LYS A 6 -6.66 10.16 -12.70
N TRP A 7 -7.58 11.09 -12.90
CA TRP A 7 -7.39 12.27 -13.77
C TRP A 7 -6.27 13.19 -13.28
N LEU A 8 -6.15 13.37 -11.96
CA LEU A 8 -5.07 14.15 -11.33
C LEU A 8 -3.71 13.40 -11.28
N GLY A 9 -3.64 12.15 -11.71
CA GLY A 9 -2.43 11.33 -11.61
C GLY A 9 -2.05 10.93 -10.17
N LEU A 10 -2.96 11.09 -9.23
CA LEU A 10 -2.73 10.89 -7.78
C LEU A 10 -3.06 9.47 -7.33
N GLY A 11 -3.09 8.46 -8.04
CA GLY A 11 -3.30 7.06 -7.68
C GLY A 11 -3.74 6.79 -6.22
N ALA A 12 -3.15 5.79 -5.61
CA ALA A 12 -3.34 5.49 -4.18
C ALA A 12 -2.46 6.41 -3.32
N MET A 13 -3.07 7.21 -2.45
CA MET A 13 -2.38 8.09 -1.51
C MET A 13 -2.36 7.51 -0.10
N HIS A 14 -1.55 8.13 0.77
CA HIS A 14 -1.45 7.77 2.17
C HIS A 14 -2.82 7.75 2.88
N SER A 15 -3.07 6.72 3.67
CA SER A 15 -4.26 6.53 4.51
C SER A 15 -5.60 6.40 3.78
N MET A 16 -5.62 6.25 2.46
CA MET A 16 -6.87 6.10 1.71
C MET A 16 -7.58 4.76 1.98
N GLU A 17 -6.84 3.75 2.40
CA GLU A 17 -7.36 2.43 2.75
C GLU A 17 -8.08 2.38 4.09
N LEU A 18 -7.82 3.32 5.01
CA LEU A 18 -8.33 3.27 6.39
C LEU A 18 -9.86 3.17 6.44
N GLY A 19 -10.57 3.98 5.65
CA GLY A 19 -12.02 3.92 5.58
C GLY A 19 -12.52 2.53 5.15
N ASN A 20 -11.86 1.89 4.21
CA ASN A 20 -12.22 0.55 3.74
C ASN A 20 -11.92 -0.51 4.81
N VAL A 21 -10.77 -0.45 5.45
CA VAL A 21 -10.40 -1.41 6.52
C VAL A 21 -11.37 -1.33 7.69
N PHE A 22 -11.74 -0.12 8.12
CA PHE A 22 -12.63 0.08 9.25
C PHE A 22 -14.14 0.05 8.89
N GLY A 23 -14.48 -0.14 7.63
CA GLY A 23 -15.88 -0.31 7.19
C GLY A 23 -16.66 0.99 7.06
N ASP A 24 -15.98 2.13 7.03
CA ASP A 24 -16.58 3.45 6.85
C ASP A 24 -15.86 4.25 5.75
N PRO A 25 -15.99 3.83 4.49
CA PRO A 25 -15.32 4.48 3.37
C PRO A 25 -15.82 5.90 3.09
N HIS A 26 -16.89 6.33 3.76
CA HIS A 26 -17.53 7.62 3.54
C HIS A 26 -17.38 8.60 4.71
N SER A 27 -16.69 8.24 5.80
CA SER A 27 -16.56 9.05 7.03
C SER A 27 -15.74 10.33 6.86
N SER A 28 -14.81 10.33 5.95
CA SER A 28 -13.92 11.49 5.75
C SER A 28 -14.62 12.60 4.96
N ARG A 29 -14.36 13.86 5.33
CA ARG A 29 -14.85 15.02 4.56
C ARG A 29 -14.33 15.03 3.11
N ALA A 30 -13.21 14.38 2.84
CA ALA A 30 -12.66 14.22 1.51
C ALA A 30 -13.26 13.03 0.74
N SER A 31 -14.06 12.18 1.39
CA SER A 31 -14.60 10.97 0.78
C SER A 31 -15.46 11.25 -0.47
N PHE A 32 -16.13 12.40 -0.52
CA PHE A 32 -16.88 12.79 -1.71
C PHE A 32 -15.98 12.97 -2.94
N LEU A 33 -14.74 13.44 -2.77
CA LEU A 33 -13.75 13.56 -3.86
C LEU A 33 -13.09 12.21 -4.17
N THR A 34 -12.75 11.45 -3.13
CA THR A 34 -12.03 10.19 -3.28
C THR A 34 -12.93 9.08 -3.83
N ASN A 35 -14.24 9.15 -3.57
CA ASN A 35 -15.23 8.14 -3.94
C ASN A 35 -16.17 8.60 -5.07
N TRP A 36 -15.93 9.75 -5.66
CA TRP A 36 -16.79 10.31 -6.70
C TRP A 36 -16.93 9.35 -7.90
N GLY A 37 -18.18 8.98 -8.20
CA GLY A 37 -18.52 8.10 -9.32
C GLY A 37 -18.24 6.61 -9.11
N SER A 38 -17.80 6.19 -7.91
CA SER A 38 -17.41 4.81 -7.63
C SER A 38 -17.91 4.28 -6.27
N ARG A 39 -19.11 4.69 -5.85
CA ARG A 39 -19.63 4.31 -4.54
C ARG A 39 -19.81 2.80 -4.38
N ALA A 40 -20.43 2.15 -5.36
CA ALA A 40 -20.67 0.70 -5.31
C ALA A 40 -19.36 -0.09 -5.32
N GLU A 41 -18.40 0.30 -6.17
CA GLU A 41 -17.05 -0.29 -6.20
C GLU A 41 -16.34 -0.12 -4.85
N MET A 42 -16.52 1.03 -4.19
CA MET A 42 -15.90 1.29 -2.90
C MET A 42 -16.52 0.43 -1.77
N GLU A 43 -17.83 0.23 -1.79
CA GLU A 43 -18.53 -0.65 -0.85
C GLU A 43 -18.09 -2.11 -1.03
N GLU A 44 -17.94 -2.57 -2.27
CA GLU A 44 -17.45 -3.91 -2.58
C GLU A 44 -15.97 -4.10 -2.17
N LEU A 45 -15.13 -3.12 -2.45
CA LEU A 45 -13.74 -3.10 -2.01
C LEU A 45 -13.66 -3.15 -0.49
N THR A 46 -14.47 -2.36 0.21
CA THR A 46 -14.57 -2.36 1.67
C THR A 46 -14.91 -3.75 2.20
N ALA A 47 -15.94 -4.38 1.66
CA ALA A 47 -16.35 -5.73 2.05
C ALA A 47 -15.24 -6.76 1.82
N THR A 48 -14.54 -6.66 0.69
CA THR A 48 -13.42 -7.54 0.35
C THR A 48 -12.25 -7.36 1.32
N MET A 49 -11.84 -6.14 1.60
CA MET A 49 -10.77 -5.85 2.56
C MET A 49 -11.13 -6.36 3.95
N GLN A 50 -12.32 -6.03 4.46
CA GLN A 50 -12.76 -6.49 5.78
C GLN A 50 -12.82 -8.01 5.89
N GLN A 51 -13.19 -8.72 4.84
CA GLN A 51 -13.18 -10.19 4.84
C GLN A 51 -11.76 -10.76 4.99
N HIS A 52 -10.76 -10.14 4.36
CA HIS A 52 -9.36 -10.56 4.49
C HIS A 52 -8.81 -10.24 5.89
N TRP A 53 -9.07 -9.03 6.42
CA TRP A 53 -8.64 -8.63 7.76
C TRP A 53 -9.30 -9.47 8.84
N SER A 54 -10.62 -9.69 8.77
CA SER A 54 -11.33 -10.56 9.72
C SER A 54 -10.80 -11.99 9.68
N ALA A 55 -10.56 -12.56 8.51
CA ALA A 55 -10.00 -13.90 8.39
C ALA A 55 -8.61 -13.98 9.03
N PHE A 56 -7.77 -12.96 8.84
CA PHE A 56 -6.45 -12.88 9.46
C PHE A 56 -6.54 -12.77 10.98
N ILE A 57 -7.40 -11.90 11.51
CA ILE A 57 -7.59 -11.71 12.96
C ILE A 57 -8.05 -13.00 13.64
N HIS A 58 -8.99 -13.73 13.04
CA HIS A 58 -9.56 -14.95 13.64
C HIS A 58 -8.70 -16.20 13.38
N GLY A 59 -8.07 -16.30 12.23
CA GLY A 59 -7.39 -17.52 11.78
C GLY A 59 -5.88 -17.38 11.52
N GLY A 60 -5.30 -16.21 11.79
CA GLY A 60 -3.87 -15.94 11.59
C GLY A 60 -3.45 -15.86 10.11
N ARG A 61 -4.40 -15.87 9.18
CA ARG A 61 -4.14 -15.75 7.74
C ARG A 61 -5.33 -15.16 7.00
N PRO A 62 -5.12 -14.40 5.91
CA PRO A 62 -6.20 -13.92 5.06
C PRO A 62 -6.98 -15.08 4.42
N LYS A 63 -8.05 -14.77 3.68
CA LYS A 63 -8.74 -15.76 2.86
C LYS A 63 -7.80 -16.43 1.86
N MET A 64 -8.13 -17.64 1.43
CA MET A 64 -7.32 -18.44 0.49
C MET A 64 -7.06 -17.75 -0.86
N SER A 65 -7.92 -16.81 -1.26
CA SER A 65 -7.69 -15.98 -2.45
C SER A 65 -6.47 -15.07 -2.35
N TRP A 66 -5.92 -14.85 -1.13
CA TRP A 66 -4.67 -14.16 -0.91
C TRP A 66 -3.56 -15.19 -0.60
N PRO A 67 -2.74 -15.57 -1.58
CA PRO A 67 -1.71 -16.58 -1.39
C PRO A 67 -0.62 -16.10 -0.43
N ARG A 68 0.06 -17.04 0.18
CA ARG A 68 1.22 -16.75 1.02
C ARG A 68 2.32 -16.09 0.18
N TYR A 69 2.88 -15.00 0.69
CA TYR A 69 4.05 -14.36 0.09
C TYR A 69 5.24 -15.32 0.04
N GLY A 70 5.88 -15.39 -1.11
CA GLY A 70 7.10 -16.16 -1.30
C GLY A 70 8.13 -15.37 -2.11
N LEU A 71 9.40 -15.47 -1.76
CA LEU A 71 10.46 -14.67 -2.39
C LEU A 71 10.60 -14.88 -3.90
N LYS A 72 10.18 -16.03 -4.41
CA LYS A 72 10.27 -16.36 -5.84
C LYS A 72 9.19 -15.64 -6.66
N GLN A 73 7.95 -15.65 -6.18
CA GLN A 73 6.81 -15.10 -6.92
C GLN A 73 6.44 -13.70 -6.43
N ARG A 74 6.71 -13.40 -5.16
CA ARG A 74 6.35 -12.13 -4.50
C ARG A 74 4.88 -11.76 -4.74
N ALA A 75 4.00 -12.77 -4.61
CA ALA A 75 2.57 -12.62 -4.82
C ALA A 75 2.01 -11.54 -3.87
N THR A 76 1.43 -10.50 -4.43
CA THR A 76 0.93 -9.33 -3.71
C THR A 76 -0.52 -9.12 -4.06
N MET A 77 -1.37 -8.94 -3.05
CA MET A 77 -2.77 -8.56 -3.25
C MET A 77 -2.84 -7.09 -3.62
N ILE A 78 -3.42 -6.79 -4.76
CA ILE A 78 -3.72 -5.44 -5.21
C ILE A 78 -5.20 -5.17 -4.97
N PHE A 79 -5.49 -4.19 -4.13
CA PHE A 79 -6.83 -3.71 -3.86
C PHE A 79 -7.17 -2.55 -4.80
N ASP A 80 -7.90 -2.84 -5.87
CA ASP A 80 -8.51 -1.86 -6.77
C ASP A 80 -10.02 -2.15 -6.84
N ALA A 81 -10.75 -1.64 -7.82
CA ALA A 81 -12.19 -1.90 -8.01
C ALA A 81 -12.50 -3.41 -7.95
N GLU A 82 -11.69 -4.22 -8.60
CA GLU A 82 -11.61 -5.66 -8.41
C GLU A 82 -10.26 -6.00 -7.78
N ALA A 83 -10.27 -6.72 -6.67
CA ALA A 83 -9.03 -7.16 -6.02
C ALA A 83 -8.40 -8.34 -6.79
N TYR A 84 -7.11 -8.27 -7.05
CA TYR A 84 -6.38 -9.30 -7.79
C TYR A 84 -4.97 -9.55 -7.25
N ILE A 85 -4.37 -10.66 -7.66
CA ILE A 85 -2.99 -10.98 -7.30
C ILE A 85 -2.06 -10.57 -8.45
N GLU A 86 -1.02 -9.83 -8.10
CA GLU A 86 0.09 -9.50 -8.99
C GLU A 86 1.39 -10.08 -8.44
N ASN A 87 2.18 -10.70 -9.31
CA ASN A 87 3.48 -11.22 -8.93
C ASN A 87 4.56 -10.14 -9.11
N ALA A 88 5.33 -9.91 -8.05
CA ALA A 88 6.44 -8.95 -8.03
C ALA A 88 6.07 -7.54 -8.56
N PRO A 89 4.96 -6.91 -8.10
CA PRO A 89 4.63 -5.56 -8.52
C PRO A 89 5.80 -4.61 -8.21
N HIS A 90 6.09 -3.71 -9.13
CA HIS A 90 7.17 -2.72 -8.99
C HIS A 90 8.59 -3.33 -8.80
N GLU A 91 8.88 -4.46 -9.43
CA GLU A 91 10.17 -5.17 -9.28
C GLU A 91 11.38 -4.26 -9.54
N LEU A 92 11.33 -3.35 -10.51
CA LEU A 92 12.41 -2.39 -10.76
C LEU A 92 12.65 -1.45 -9.56
N LYS A 93 11.58 -1.02 -8.89
CA LYS A 93 11.71 -0.19 -7.68
C LYS A 93 12.33 -1.00 -6.54
N ARG A 94 11.91 -2.26 -6.38
CA ARG A 94 12.50 -3.16 -5.39
C ARG A 94 13.99 -3.38 -5.64
N GLN A 95 14.39 -3.63 -6.90
CA GLN A 95 15.80 -3.80 -7.27
C GLN A 95 16.63 -2.55 -6.97
N ALA A 96 16.06 -1.36 -7.13
CA ALA A 96 16.74 -0.11 -6.77
C ALA A 96 17.10 -0.02 -5.26
N TRP A 97 16.39 -0.77 -4.41
CA TRP A 97 16.67 -0.88 -2.98
C TRP A 97 17.58 -2.06 -2.61
N GLU A 98 17.93 -2.95 -3.57
CA GLU A 98 18.88 -4.03 -3.32
C GLU A 98 20.26 -3.45 -2.97
N GLY A 99 20.87 -4.00 -1.92
CA GLY A 99 22.14 -3.50 -1.41
C GLY A 99 22.04 -2.22 -0.58
N TYR A 100 20.83 -1.69 -0.34
CA TYR A 100 20.67 -0.58 0.59
C TYR A 100 20.66 -1.08 2.04
N HIS A 101 21.63 -0.65 2.82
CA HIS A 101 21.80 -1.07 4.21
C HIS A 101 21.08 -0.11 5.17
N MET A 102 19.79 -0.34 5.42
CA MET A 102 18.95 0.51 6.26
C MET A 102 19.49 0.72 7.68
N LEU A 103 20.12 -0.32 8.26
CA LEU A 103 20.70 -0.25 9.60
C LEU A 103 21.99 0.60 9.66
N GLU A 104 22.74 0.66 8.56
CA GLU A 104 23.99 1.40 8.49
C GLU A 104 23.78 2.83 7.99
N TRP A 105 22.86 3.01 7.05
CA TRP A 105 22.71 4.28 6.32
C TRP A 105 21.48 5.09 6.75
N GLY A 106 20.63 4.52 7.57
CA GLY A 106 19.43 5.22 8.03
C GLY A 106 18.65 5.84 6.87
N SER A 107 18.56 7.16 6.82
CA SER A 107 17.81 7.91 5.81
C SER A 107 18.58 8.15 4.49
N GLY A 108 19.77 7.61 4.29
CA GLY A 108 20.52 7.80 3.06
C GLY A 108 21.94 7.22 3.06
N ARG A 109 22.64 7.31 1.94
CA ARG A 109 24.05 6.92 1.85
C ARG A 109 24.90 7.95 2.60
N PRO A 110 25.77 7.53 3.55
CA PRO A 110 26.53 8.45 4.39
C PRO A 110 27.33 9.48 3.59
N GLU A 111 27.98 9.05 2.50
CA GLU A 111 28.80 9.93 1.66
C GLU A 111 27.94 10.96 0.94
N LEU A 112 26.76 10.57 0.43
CA LEU A 112 25.85 11.47 -0.24
C LEU A 112 25.24 12.46 0.76
N VAL A 113 24.82 11.99 1.92
CA VAL A 113 24.26 12.85 2.98
C VAL A 113 25.28 13.90 3.43
N LYS A 114 26.53 13.49 3.63
CA LYS A 114 27.65 14.41 3.97
C LYS A 114 27.95 15.40 2.85
N SER A 115 27.93 14.97 1.59
CA SER A 115 28.19 15.86 0.44
C SER A 115 27.11 16.94 0.28
N LEU A 116 25.90 16.66 0.77
CA LEU A 116 24.77 17.62 0.81
C LEU A 116 24.77 18.50 2.07
N GLY A 117 25.78 18.39 2.94
CA GLY A 117 25.93 19.20 4.16
C GLY A 117 25.07 18.73 5.34
N PHE A 118 24.51 17.52 5.27
CA PHE A 118 23.73 16.95 6.37
C PHE A 118 24.58 15.98 7.20
N GLN A 119 24.26 15.89 8.49
CA GLN A 119 24.80 14.83 9.35
C GLN A 119 23.99 13.55 9.16
N PRO A 120 24.60 12.40 8.89
CA PRO A 120 23.88 11.15 8.89
C PRO A 120 23.31 10.88 10.29
N TYR A 121 22.02 10.56 10.38
CA TYR A 121 21.43 10.15 11.66
C TYR A 121 22.02 8.79 12.05
N GLY A 122 22.86 8.78 13.06
CA GLY A 122 23.26 7.57 13.77
C GLY A 122 22.19 7.25 14.83
N TRP A 123 21.70 6.03 14.84
CA TRP A 123 21.01 5.49 15.99
C TRP A 123 22.11 5.04 16.95
N GLU A 124 22.44 5.87 17.94
CA GLU A 124 23.18 5.44 19.12
C GLU A 124 22.26 4.73 20.10
#